data_bef511410f000a78aa6c43c46b2f1860
#
_entry.id   bef511410f000a78aa6c43c46b2f1860
#
_cell.length_a   1.000
_cell.length_b   1.000
_cell.length_c   1.000
_cell.angle_alpha   90.00
_cell.angle_beta   90.00
_cell.angle_gamma   90.00
#
_symmetry.space_group_name_H-M   'P 1'
#
loop_
_entity.id
_entity.type
_entity.pdbx_description
1 polymer ?
#
loop_
_entity_poly.entity_id
_entity_poly.type
_entity_poly.pdbx_seq_one_letter_code
_entity_poly.pdbx_strand_id
1 'polypeptide(L)'
;MSAVLASSRDPSLSQNLSAPRSITHRTRGSAHGPITRLVSPGDLGEVLKPFIFLDRFESPAGGQPPQFGMHPHSGIATLTYLIAGRTNYEDTTGEHGERGTLPTGGVEWMMAGGGVWHRGGPADRDCVLGFQLWVAMPPALELATAYSRYLDPKDIPHAGPARVLLGSYGGKTSPIPAPSNMTYLGVHLSAGQTWRFEPPADHSIAWMAVGEGSLKAPASLRTGDLAIFEEGGQGIDFEAQEDTVLVMGSAVPHPHDLHTGYYSVHTSAEALERGERGIRERQQLLRQQGRM
;
A
#
# COMPACT_ATOMS: atom_id res chain seq x y z
N MET A 1 -18.99 -52.05 -49.01
CA MET A 1 -19.70 -51.29 -47.95
C MET A 1 -18.63 -50.68 -47.05
N SER A 2 -18.23 -49.42 -47.33
CA SER A 2 -17.24 -48.69 -46.55
C SER A 2 -17.95 -47.65 -45.69
N ALA A 3 -17.81 -47.79 -44.40
CA ALA A 3 -18.33 -46.82 -43.42
C ALA A 3 -17.30 -45.69 -43.23
N VAL A 4 -17.70 -44.46 -43.54
CA VAL A 4 -16.96 -43.25 -43.28
C VAL A 4 -17.23 -42.81 -41.83
N LEU A 5 -16.19 -42.85 -41.02
CA LEU A 5 -16.21 -42.25 -39.67
C LEU A 5 -16.07 -40.74 -39.80
N ALA A 6 -17.14 -40.01 -39.48
CA ALA A 6 -17.13 -38.57 -39.33
C ALA A 6 -16.51 -38.21 -37.97
N SER A 7 -15.36 -37.53 -38.01
CA SER A 7 -14.73 -36.92 -36.82
C SER A 7 -15.50 -35.67 -36.44
N SER A 8 -16.22 -35.71 -35.35
CA SER A 8 -16.84 -34.54 -34.73
C SER A 8 -15.73 -33.73 -34.00
N ARG A 9 -15.32 -32.62 -34.56
CA ARG A 9 -14.58 -31.57 -33.83
C ARG A 9 -15.55 -30.88 -32.90
N ASP A 10 -15.28 -30.97 -31.62
CA ASP A 10 -15.98 -30.21 -30.59
C ASP A 10 -15.57 -28.73 -30.67
N PRO A 11 -16.49 -27.76 -30.90
CA PRO A 11 -16.16 -26.35 -31.03
C PRO A 11 -16.56 -25.61 -29.74
N SER A 12 -16.00 -26.00 -28.59
CA SER A 12 -16.31 -25.26 -27.35
C SER A 12 -15.15 -25.18 -26.38
N LEU A 13 -14.06 -24.50 -26.81
CA LEU A 13 -13.10 -23.87 -25.93
C LEU A 13 -12.64 -22.54 -26.57
N SER A 14 -13.61 -21.66 -26.87
CA SER A 14 -13.29 -20.24 -26.98
C SER A 14 -13.13 -19.77 -25.53
N GLN A 15 -11.89 -19.71 -25.04
CA GLN A 15 -11.54 -18.91 -23.90
C GLN A 15 -12.02 -17.48 -24.20
N ASN A 16 -13.06 -17.03 -23.52
CA ASN A 16 -13.42 -15.62 -23.44
C ASN A 16 -12.26 -14.91 -22.76
N LEU A 17 -11.26 -14.52 -23.53
CA LEU A 17 -10.27 -13.53 -23.13
C LEU A 17 -11.05 -12.23 -22.98
N SER A 18 -11.58 -11.97 -21.77
CA SER A 18 -12.16 -10.67 -21.46
C SER A 18 -11.11 -9.60 -21.74
N ALA A 19 -11.53 -8.48 -22.32
CA ALA A 19 -10.65 -7.37 -22.62
C ALA A 19 -9.85 -6.98 -21.37
N PRO A 20 -8.55 -6.62 -21.51
CA PRO A 20 -7.75 -6.21 -20.38
C PRO A 20 -8.38 -4.97 -19.71
N ARG A 21 -8.28 -4.89 -18.37
CA ARG A 21 -8.78 -3.72 -17.59
C ARG A 21 -8.12 -2.45 -18.10
N SER A 22 -8.95 -1.45 -18.41
CA SER A 22 -8.46 -0.13 -18.82
C SER A 22 -7.99 0.70 -17.62
N ILE A 23 -7.17 1.73 -17.88
CA ILE A 23 -6.82 2.74 -16.87
C ILE A 23 -7.90 3.82 -16.89
N THR A 24 -8.57 4.04 -15.77
CA THR A 24 -9.59 5.08 -15.60
C THR A 24 -9.00 6.40 -15.12
N HIS A 25 -7.94 6.34 -14.30
CA HIS A 25 -7.24 7.52 -13.79
C HIS A 25 -5.73 7.31 -13.85
N ARG A 26 -5.03 8.38 -14.18
CA ARG A 26 -3.56 8.44 -14.11
C ARG A 26 -3.15 9.77 -13.51
N THR A 27 -2.24 9.74 -12.55
CA THR A 27 -1.67 10.95 -11.93
C THR A 27 -0.20 10.77 -11.61
N ARG A 28 0.50 11.89 -11.45
CA ARG A 28 1.84 11.95 -10.87
C ARG A 28 1.82 12.61 -9.50
N GLY A 29 0.63 12.93 -9.01
CA GLY A 29 0.42 13.55 -7.72
C GLY A 29 0.97 14.98 -7.61
N SER A 30 1.18 15.42 -6.38
CA SER A 30 1.69 16.74 -6.03
C SER A 30 2.96 16.62 -5.21
N ALA A 31 4.06 17.23 -5.67
CA ALA A 31 5.35 17.19 -5.01
C ALA A 31 5.45 18.23 -3.89
N HIS A 32 5.93 17.81 -2.73
CA HIS A 32 6.20 18.61 -1.54
C HIS A 32 7.61 18.27 -1.00
N GLY A 33 8.63 18.88 -1.57
CA GLY A 33 10.02 18.52 -1.28
C GLY A 33 10.31 17.06 -1.67
N PRO A 34 10.79 16.23 -0.72
CA PRO A 34 11.12 14.84 -0.98
C PRO A 34 9.89 13.91 -1.05
N ILE A 35 8.68 14.44 -0.85
CA ILE A 35 7.43 13.68 -0.84
C ILE A 35 6.60 14.04 -2.06
N THR A 36 6.07 13.01 -2.74
CA THR A 36 5.04 13.16 -3.77
C THR A 36 3.76 12.50 -3.27
N ARG A 37 2.72 13.30 -2.97
CA ARG A 37 1.40 12.84 -2.60
C ARG A 37 0.67 12.35 -3.85
N LEU A 38 0.43 11.04 -3.92
CA LEU A 38 -0.26 10.38 -5.04
C LEU A 38 -1.76 10.20 -4.79
N VAL A 39 -2.14 9.94 -3.52
CA VAL A 39 -3.54 9.73 -3.09
C VAL A 39 -3.77 10.45 -1.77
N SER A 40 -4.88 11.16 -1.63
CA SER A 40 -5.36 11.75 -0.37
C SER A 40 -6.75 11.23 -0.02
N PRO A 41 -7.14 11.21 1.27
CA PRO A 41 -8.44 10.70 1.69
C PRO A 41 -9.64 11.44 1.08
N GLY A 42 -9.50 12.76 0.80
CA GLY A 42 -10.56 13.59 0.22
C GLY A 42 -10.57 13.65 -1.31
N ASP A 43 -9.77 12.86 -2.00
CA ASP A 43 -9.75 12.77 -3.46
C ASP A 43 -9.76 11.29 -3.91
N LEU A 44 -8.68 10.80 -4.53
CA LEU A 44 -8.59 9.41 -5.00
C LEU A 44 -8.76 8.37 -3.90
N GLY A 45 -8.57 8.72 -2.62
CA GLY A 45 -8.82 7.83 -1.49
C GLY A 45 -10.27 7.41 -1.36
N GLU A 46 -11.25 8.26 -1.75
CA GLU A 46 -12.66 7.89 -1.80
C GLU A 46 -12.95 6.81 -2.86
N VAL A 47 -12.21 6.85 -3.96
CA VAL A 47 -12.36 5.88 -5.07
C VAL A 47 -11.63 4.58 -4.76
N LEU A 48 -10.51 4.66 -4.05
CA LEU A 48 -9.59 3.54 -3.79
C LEU A 48 -9.78 2.88 -2.42
N LYS A 49 -10.66 3.40 -1.56
CA LYS A 49 -10.83 2.85 -0.21
C LYS A 49 -11.06 1.33 -0.23
N PRO A 50 -10.28 0.55 0.56
CA PRO A 50 -9.61 0.95 1.81
C PRO A 50 -8.25 1.64 1.67
N PHE A 51 -7.67 1.81 0.48
CA PHE A 51 -6.39 2.51 0.25
C PHE A 51 -6.63 4.01 0.13
N ILE A 52 -6.49 4.76 1.23
CA ILE A 52 -6.98 6.15 1.31
C ILE A 52 -5.91 7.22 1.17
N PHE A 53 -4.64 6.82 1.15
CA PHE A 53 -3.52 7.75 1.08
C PHE A 53 -2.29 7.02 0.56
N LEU A 54 -1.53 7.66 -0.32
CA LEU A 54 -0.26 7.13 -0.80
C LEU A 54 0.73 8.27 -1.04
N ASP A 55 1.83 8.24 -0.33
CA ASP A 55 3.02 9.05 -0.60
C ASP A 55 4.13 8.18 -1.19
N ARG A 56 4.75 8.67 -2.27
CA ARG A 56 6.07 8.25 -2.69
C ARG A 56 7.07 9.25 -2.12
N PHE A 57 8.02 8.78 -1.34
CA PHE A 57 9.08 9.62 -0.80
C PHE A 57 10.44 9.22 -1.35
N GLU A 58 11.27 10.22 -1.65
CA GLU A 58 12.60 10.03 -2.19
C GLU A 58 13.55 11.10 -1.64
N SER A 59 14.71 10.68 -1.15
CA SER A 59 15.79 11.56 -0.76
C SER A 59 17.09 11.09 -1.43
N PRO A 60 17.77 11.95 -2.22
CA PRO A 60 19.02 11.57 -2.84
C PRO A 60 20.14 11.43 -1.80
N ALA A 61 21.15 10.63 -2.13
CA ALA A 61 22.34 10.49 -1.29
C ALA A 61 23.04 11.84 -1.07
N GLY A 62 23.48 12.09 0.18
CA GLY A 62 24.16 13.34 0.56
C GLY A 62 23.24 14.54 0.74
N GLY A 63 21.93 14.43 0.45
CA GLY A 63 20.93 15.44 0.73
C GLY A 63 20.67 15.62 2.22
N GLN A 64 19.90 16.66 2.58
CA GLN A 64 19.32 16.73 3.92
C GLN A 64 18.11 15.79 3.95
N PRO A 65 18.16 14.71 4.75
CA PRO A 65 17.07 13.76 4.78
C PRO A 65 15.83 14.38 5.43
N PRO A 66 14.62 14.12 4.90
CA PRO A 66 13.40 14.54 5.55
C PRO A 66 13.28 13.87 6.91
N GLN A 67 13.14 14.67 7.95
CA GLN A 67 12.82 14.17 9.29
C GLN A 67 11.32 14.36 9.51
N PHE A 68 10.63 13.26 9.68
CA PHE A 68 9.23 13.28 10.11
C PHE A 68 9.21 13.36 11.62
N GLY A 69 8.96 14.56 12.15
CA GLY A 69 8.80 14.79 13.59
C GLY A 69 7.68 13.93 14.19
N MET A 70 7.62 13.88 15.52
CA MET A 70 6.58 13.14 16.21
C MET A 70 5.19 13.69 15.81
N HIS A 71 4.36 12.83 15.21
CA HIS A 71 3.01 13.16 14.75
C HIS A 71 2.03 12.00 15.03
N PRO A 72 0.73 12.28 15.15
CA PRO A 72 -0.25 11.29 15.55
C PRO A 72 -0.97 10.66 14.38
N HIS A 73 -1.66 9.53 14.68
CA HIS A 73 -2.71 8.95 13.83
C HIS A 73 -3.81 8.33 14.68
N SER A 74 -5.04 8.26 14.16
CA SER A 74 -6.11 7.40 14.65
C SER A 74 -7.03 6.95 13.52
N GLY A 75 -7.68 5.80 13.69
CA GLY A 75 -8.66 5.24 12.75
C GLY A 75 -8.09 4.59 11.51
N ILE A 76 -6.79 4.66 11.30
CA ILE A 76 -6.09 4.12 10.14
C ILE A 76 -5.00 3.13 10.54
N ALA A 77 -4.48 2.41 9.56
CA ALA A 77 -3.14 1.86 9.65
C ALA A 77 -2.22 2.52 8.62
N THR A 78 -0.95 2.69 8.98
CA THR A 78 0.10 3.07 8.04
C THR A 78 0.91 1.85 7.64
N LEU A 79 1.34 1.79 6.38
CA LEU A 79 2.28 0.80 5.88
C LEU A 79 3.39 1.51 5.12
N THR A 80 4.62 1.40 5.62
CA THR A 80 5.83 1.87 4.94
C THR A 80 6.50 0.69 4.27
N TYR A 81 6.82 0.82 2.98
CA TYR A 81 7.64 -0.13 2.23
C TYR A 81 8.85 0.58 1.64
N LEU A 82 10.07 0.12 2.00
CA LEU A 82 11.32 0.69 1.49
C LEU A 82 11.79 -0.04 0.23
N ILE A 83 11.95 0.71 -0.85
CA ILE A 83 12.56 0.24 -2.10
C ILE A 83 14.09 0.36 -2.01
N ALA A 84 14.60 1.46 -1.43
CA ALA A 84 16.02 1.71 -1.24
C ALA A 84 16.29 2.44 0.08
N GLY A 85 17.49 2.25 0.62
CA GLY A 85 17.96 2.92 1.82
C GLY A 85 17.45 2.31 3.12
N ARG A 86 17.58 3.07 4.21
CA ARG A 86 17.22 2.67 5.57
C ARG A 86 16.54 3.83 6.28
N THR A 87 15.51 3.54 7.09
CA THR A 87 14.82 4.56 7.89
C THR A 87 14.77 4.15 9.36
N ASN A 88 15.06 5.10 10.26
CA ASN A 88 14.79 4.93 11.67
C ASN A 88 13.31 5.16 11.93
N TYR A 89 12.75 4.42 12.87
CA TYR A 89 11.38 4.58 13.34
C TYR A 89 11.31 4.59 14.87
N GLU A 90 10.33 5.30 15.38
CA GLU A 90 9.90 5.24 16.78
C GLU A 90 8.39 5.47 16.82
N ASP A 91 7.67 4.62 17.57
CA ASP A 91 6.25 4.76 17.80
C ASP A 91 5.89 4.61 19.31
N THR A 92 4.62 4.78 19.62
CA THR A 92 4.10 4.70 20.99
C THR A 92 3.17 3.49 21.19
N THR A 93 3.32 2.45 20.38
CA THR A 93 2.57 1.20 20.54
C THR A 93 3.13 0.38 21.72
N GLY A 94 2.32 -0.53 22.26
CA GLY A 94 2.71 -1.34 23.40
C GLY A 94 2.95 -0.51 24.68
N GLU A 95 3.61 -1.10 25.66
CA GLU A 95 3.87 -0.49 26.97
C GLU A 95 5.02 0.54 26.91
N HIS A 96 6.05 0.27 26.12
CA HIS A 96 7.27 1.08 26.05
C HIS A 96 7.49 1.76 24.70
N GLY A 97 6.62 1.50 23.70
CA GLY A 97 6.78 1.90 22.32
C GLY A 97 7.81 1.01 21.58
N GLU A 98 7.82 1.14 20.26
CA GLU A 98 8.73 0.43 19.39
C GLU A 98 9.72 1.40 18.74
N ARG A 99 10.97 0.96 18.57
CA ARG A 99 11.99 1.73 17.87
C ARG A 99 12.99 0.80 17.16
N GLY A 100 13.51 1.26 16.04
CA GLY A 100 14.51 0.50 15.29
C GLY A 100 14.86 1.15 13.97
N THR A 101 15.42 0.35 13.08
CA THR A 101 15.75 0.74 11.71
C THR A 101 15.14 -0.24 10.73
N LEU A 102 14.33 0.28 9.82
CA LEU A 102 13.75 -0.49 8.72
C LEU A 102 14.76 -0.54 7.56
N PRO A 103 15.17 -1.73 7.10
CA PRO A 103 16.11 -1.87 5.99
C PRO A 103 15.42 -1.81 4.62
N THR A 104 16.20 -1.66 3.55
CA THR A 104 15.74 -1.84 2.16
C THR A 104 14.95 -3.14 2.02
N GLY A 105 13.78 -3.06 1.40
CA GLY A 105 12.84 -4.16 1.22
C GLY A 105 12.04 -4.52 2.48
N GLY A 106 12.26 -3.84 3.60
CA GLY A 106 11.51 -4.03 4.85
C GLY A 106 10.13 -3.37 4.80
N VAL A 107 9.26 -3.81 5.71
CA VAL A 107 7.89 -3.31 5.87
C VAL A 107 7.64 -2.91 7.31
N GLU A 108 7.12 -1.70 7.50
CA GLU A 108 6.48 -1.25 8.74
C GLU A 108 4.97 -1.30 8.57
N TRP A 109 4.28 -1.88 9.52
CA TRP A 109 2.84 -1.76 9.70
C TRP A 109 2.56 -1.19 11.07
N MET A 110 1.76 -0.12 11.14
CA MET A 110 1.32 0.47 12.39
C MET A 110 -0.18 0.74 12.34
N MET A 111 -0.97 -0.05 13.07
CA MET A 111 -2.39 0.18 13.27
C MET A 111 -2.57 1.21 14.39
N ALA A 112 -3.09 2.38 14.04
CA ALA A 112 -3.21 3.49 14.97
C ALA A 112 -4.33 3.32 15.99
N GLY A 113 -5.40 2.59 15.63
CA GLY A 113 -6.56 2.39 16.51
C GLY A 113 -7.09 3.71 17.07
N GLY A 114 -7.35 3.75 18.37
CA GLY A 114 -7.84 4.94 19.07
C GLY A 114 -6.80 6.04 19.32
N GLY A 115 -5.58 5.91 18.77
CA GLY A 115 -4.55 6.95 18.86
C GLY A 115 -3.15 6.41 19.08
N VAL A 116 -2.20 6.86 18.25
CA VAL A 116 -0.78 6.54 18.32
C VAL A 116 0.03 7.79 17.94
N TRP A 117 1.26 7.88 18.39
CA TRP A 117 2.24 8.87 17.95
C TRP A 117 3.46 8.15 17.40
N HIS A 118 4.02 8.65 16.31
CA HIS A 118 5.23 8.10 15.75
C HIS A 118 6.10 9.17 15.08
N ARG A 119 7.34 8.81 14.82
CA ARG A 119 8.29 9.58 14.03
C ARG A 119 9.21 8.65 13.25
N GLY A 120 9.78 9.18 12.18
CA GLY A 120 10.74 8.45 11.37
C GLY A 120 11.59 9.37 10.51
N GLY A 121 12.62 8.79 9.91
CA GLY A 121 13.47 9.49 8.97
C GLY A 121 14.65 8.62 8.54
N PRO A 122 15.38 9.00 7.48
CA PRO A 122 16.56 8.27 7.01
C PRO A 122 17.54 7.97 8.14
N ALA A 123 18.06 6.75 8.17
CA ALA A 123 19.02 6.30 9.19
C ALA A 123 20.43 6.83 8.96
N ASP A 124 20.73 7.17 7.71
CA ASP A 124 22.03 7.65 7.24
C ASP A 124 21.85 8.67 6.12
N ARG A 125 22.93 8.97 5.40
CA ARG A 125 22.94 9.91 4.26
C ARG A 125 22.83 9.21 2.90
N ASP A 126 22.54 7.93 2.88
CA ASP A 126 22.30 7.21 1.63
C ASP A 126 20.97 7.65 1.00
N CYS A 127 20.76 7.28 -0.25
CA CYS A 127 19.47 7.53 -0.86
C CYS A 127 18.37 6.72 -0.14
N VAL A 128 17.21 7.32 0.01
CA VAL A 128 16.03 6.62 0.53
C VAL A 128 14.90 6.77 -0.48
N LEU A 129 14.28 5.66 -0.82
CA LEU A 129 13.09 5.60 -1.67
C LEU A 129 12.09 4.63 -1.08
N GLY A 130 10.83 5.02 -1.03
CA GLY A 130 9.77 4.14 -0.55
C GLY A 130 8.38 4.71 -0.75
N PHE A 131 7.42 3.96 -0.24
CA PHE A 131 6.02 4.34 -0.22
C PHE A 131 5.47 4.30 1.20
N GLN A 132 4.63 5.27 1.52
CA GLN A 132 3.77 5.27 2.71
C GLN A 132 2.32 5.19 2.29
N LEU A 133 1.66 4.11 2.66
CA LEU A 133 0.24 3.85 2.44
C LEU A 133 -0.53 4.08 3.74
N TRP A 134 -1.74 4.67 3.65
CA TRP A 134 -2.73 4.57 4.72
C TRP A 134 -3.88 3.68 4.29
N VAL A 135 -4.30 2.85 5.23
CA VAL A 135 -5.43 1.94 5.09
C VAL A 135 -6.54 2.36 6.04
N ALA A 136 -7.75 2.59 5.52
CA ALA A 136 -8.95 2.82 6.33
C ALA A 136 -9.31 1.56 7.10
N MET A 137 -9.54 1.70 8.41
CA MET A 137 -9.95 0.58 9.25
C MET A 137 -11.46 0.39 9.22
N PRO A 138 -11.96 -0.85 9.29
CA PRO A 138 -13.38 -1.09 9.53
C PRO A 138 -13.78 -0.66 10.96
N PRO A 139 -15.08 -0.40 11.24
CA PRO A 139 -15.56 0.08 12.55
C PRO A 139 -15.09 -0.75 13.74
N ALA A 140 -14.91 -2.06 13.56
CA ALA A 140 -14.44 -2.95 14.62
C ALA A 140 -12.97 -2.74 15.02
N LEU A 141 -12.15 -2.11 14.17
CA LEU A 141 -10.72 -1.93 14.37
C LEU A 141 -10.28 -0.47 14.50
N GLU A 142 -11.06 0.49 14.01
CA GLU A 142 -10.68 1.91 13.95
C GLU A 142 -10.38 2.55 15.32
N LEU A 143 -10.92 1.99 16.42
CA LEU A 143 -10.67 2.44 17.78
C LEU A 143 -10.03 1.36 18.67
N ALA A 144 -9.56 0.26 18.08
CA ALA A 144 -8.89 -0.81 18.81
C ALA A 144 -7.55 -0.35 19.40
N THR A 145 -6.94 -1.19 20.21
CA THR A 145 -5.60 -0.94 20.75
C THR A 145 -4.57 -0.84 19.62
N ALA A 146 -3.79 0.24 19.61
CA ALA A 146 -2.73 0.43 18.63
C ALA A 146 -1.65 -0.65 18.77
N TYR A 147 -1.14 -1.12 17.64
CA TYR A 147 0.02 -2.02 17.59
C TYR A 147 0.84 -1.77 16.32
N SER A 148 2.11 -2.11 16.35
CA SER A 148 2.99 -2.08 15.19
C SER A 148 3.63 -3.45 14.92
N ARG A 149 4.05 -3.65 13.69
CA ARG A 149 4.78 -4.83 13.24
C ARG A 149 5.79 -4.43 12.19
N TYR A 150 7.02 -4.89 12.40
CA TYR A 150 8.15 -4.63 11.51
C TYR A 150 8.62 -5.95 10.93
N LEU A 151 8.75 -6.02 9.60
CA LEU A 151 9.21 -7.22 8.90
C LEU A 151 10.53 -6.93 8.20
N ASP A 152 11.50 -7.81 8.44
CA ASP A 152 12.69 -7.88 7.61
C ASP A 152 12.33 -8.39 6.20
N PRO A 153 13.10 -8.02 5.16
CA PRO A 153 12.85 -8.48 3.78
C PRO A 153 12.75 -10.01 3.63
N LYS A 154 13.51 -10.76 4.46
CA LYS A 154 13.52 -12.23 4.47
C LYS A 154 12.21 -12.85 4.97
N ASP A 155 11.43 -12.11 5.76
CA ASP A 155 10.19 -12.57 6.38
C ASP A 155 8.96 -12.27 5.51
N ILE A 156 9.17 -11.58 4.38
CA ILE A 156 8.10 -11.20 3.44
C ILE A 156 7.93 -12.29 2.38
N PRO A 157 6.76 -12.93 2.29
CA PRO A 157 6.53 -14.01 1.33
C PRO A 157 6.56 -13.51 -0.12
N HIS A 158 7.04 -14.37 -1.03
CA HIS A 158 7.12 -14.09 -2.45
C HIS A 158 6.16 -14.97 -3.26
N ALA A 159 5.48 -14.37 -4.24
CA ALA A 159 4.67 -15.04 -5.26
C ALA A 159 5.11 -14.56 -6.66
N GLY A 160 6.03 -15.29 -7.29
CA GLY A 160 6.70 -14.83 -8.50
C GLY A 160 7.49 -13.54 -8.24
N PRO A 161 7.33 -12.48 -9.06
CA PRO A 161 8.03 -11.21 -8.87
C PRO A 161 7.45 -10.35 -7.73
N ALA A 162 6.31 -10.76 -7.16
CA ALA A 162 5.61 -10.01 -6.14
C ALA A 162 6.01 -10.43 -4.73
N ARG A 163 6.32 -9.47 -3.86
CA ARG A 163 6.39 -9.58 -2.40
C ARG A 163 5.03 -9.28 -1.82
N VAL A 164 4.50 -10.15 -0.97
CA VAL A 164 3.17 -9.98 -0.35
C VAL A 164 3.33 -9.16 0.93
N LEU A 165 3.17 -7.83 0.80
CA LEU A 165 3.37 -6.89 1.91
C LEU A 165 2.19 -6.94 2.89
N LEU A 166 0.96 -7.11 2.36
CA LEU A 166 -0.27 -7.22 3.15
C LEU A 166 -1.27 -8.12 2.44
N GLY A 167 -2.04 -8.91 3.19
CA GLY A 167 -3.06 -9.80 2.65
C GLY A 167 -2.49 -11.09 2.04
N SER A 168 -3.14 -11.60 1.00
CA SER A 168 -2.77 -12.87 0.35
C SER A 168 -2.73 -12.73 -1.17
N TYR A 169 -1.73 -13.34 -1.80
CA TYR A 169 -1.57 -13.37 -3.26
C TYR A 169 -0.78 -14.62 -3.70
N GLY A 170 -1.20 -15.26 -4.80
CA GLY A 170 -0.49 -16.41 -5.38
C GLY A 170 -0.22 -17.55 -4.39
N GLY A 171 -1.15 -17.83 -3.47
CA GLY A 171 -1.01 -18.86 -2.44
C GLY A 171 -0.06 -18.50 -1.29
N LYS A 172 0.39 -17.26 -1.20
CA LYS A 172 1.22 -16.71 -0.13
C LYS A 172 0.43 -15.71 0.70
N THR A 173 0.68 -15.66 2.01
CA THR A 173 0.02 -14.75 2.95
C THR A 173 1.05 -13.98 3.75
N SER A 174 0.90 -12.67 3.80
CA SER A 174 1.73 -11.80 4.65
C SER A 174 1.57 -12.14 6.14
N PRO A 175 2.64 -12.09 6.94
CA PRO A 175 2.52 -12.18 8.40
C PRO A 175 1.73 -11.03 9.03
N ILE A 176 1.51 -9.92 8.29
CA ILE A 176 0.69 -8.79 8.75
C ILE A 176 -0.77 -9.12 8.43
N PRO A 177 -1.66 -9.16 9.46
CA PRO A 177 -3.08 -9.43 9.23
C PRO A 177 -3.75 -8.26 8.51
N ALA A 178 -4.35 -8.53 7.36
CA ALA A 178 -5.12 -7.54 6.63
C ALA A 178 -6.43 -7.21 7.37
N PRO A 179 -6.82 -5.93 7.51
CA PRO A 179 -8.02 -5.54 8.25
C PRO A 179 -9.33 -5.83 7.48
N SER A 180 -9.22 -6.09 6.19
CA SER A 180 -10.33 -6.43 5.29
C SER A 180 -9.80 -7.30 4.15
N ASN A 181 -10.68 -7.72 3.22
CA ASN A 181 -10.26 -8.47 2.04
C ASN A 181 -9.52 -7.54 1.07
N MET A 182 -8.20 -7.48 1.21
CA MET A 182 -7.29 -6.62 0.47
C MET A 182 -5.90 -7.25 0.32
N THR A 183 -5.19 -6.81 -0.69
CA THR A 183 -3.80 -7.22 -0.97
C THR A 183 -2.97 -6.00 -1.33
N TYR A 184 -1.76 -5.90 -0.79
CA TYR A 184 -0.76 -4.90 -1.17
C TYR A 184 0.56 -5.59 -1.46
N LEU A 185 1.11 -5.32 -2.63
CA LEU A 185 2.29 -5.99 -3.19
C LEU A 185 3.40 -4.97 -3.49
N GLY A 186 4.65 -5.37 -3.26
CA GLY A 186 5.83 -4.77 -3.86
C GLY A 186 6.30 -5.66 -5.00
N VAL A 187 6.37 -5.16 -6.23
CA VAL A 187 6.67 -5.96 -7.42
C VAL A 187 7.96 -5.49 -8.06
N HIS A 188 8.84 -6.45 -8.38
CA HIS A 188 10.11 -6.19 -9.05
C HIS A 188 10.14 -6.96 -10.37
N LEU A 189 10.27 -6.23 -11.49
CA LEU A 189 10.35 -6.79 -12.83
C LEU A 189 11.67 -6.40 -13.47
N SER A 190 12.39 -7.38 -14.03
CA SER A 190 13.57 -7.10 -14.87
C SER A 190 13.17 -6.58 -16.24
N ALA A 191 14.04 -5.84 -16.90
CA ALA A 191 13.83 -5.36 -18.26
C ALA A 191 13.36 -6.48 -19.20
N GLY A 192 12.27 -6.27 -19.93
CA GLY A 192 11.64 -7.24 -20.83
C GLY A 192 10.80 -8.32 -20.12
N GLN A 193 10.77 -8.36 -18.79
CA GLN A 193 9.93 -9.32 -18.07
C GLN A 193 8.46 -8.96 -18.20
N THR A 194 7.63 -9.98 -18.46
CA THR A 194 6.18 -9.88 -18.42
C THR A 194 5.64 -10.51 -17.13
N TRP A 195 4.59 -9.94 -16.58
CA TRP A 195 3.87 -10.47 -15.43
C TRP A 195 2.39 -10.18 -15.56
N ARG A 196 1.56 -11.18 -15.27
CA ARG A 196 0.12 -11.02 -15.21
C ARG A 196 -0.31 -11.04 -13.76
N PHE A 197 -0.92 -9.95 -13.32
CA PHE A 197 -1.61 -9.89 -12.03
C PHE A 197 -3.00 -10.48 -12.17
N GLU A 198 -3.28 -11.53 -11.41
CA GLU A 198 -4.62 -12.10 -11.26
C GLU A 198 -5.17 -11.65 -9.91
N PRO A 199 -6.20 -10.79 -9.87
CA PRO A 199 -6.75 -10.31 -8.61
C PRO A 199 -7.31 -11.48 -7.79
N PRO A 200 -7.14 -11.47 -6.45
CA PRO A 200 -7.88 -12.38 -5.57
C PRO A 200 -9.38 -12.26 -5.79
N ALA A 201 -10.12 -13.35 -5.44
CA ALA A 201 -11.57 -13.37 -5.58
C ALA A 201 -12.23 -12.15 -4.90
N ASP A 202 -13.25 -11.60 -5.55
CA ASP A 202 -14.04 -10.44 -5.10
C ASP A 202 -13.30 -9.08 -5.06
N HIS A 203 -12.01 -9.02 -5.40
CA HIS A 203 -11.29 -7.77 -5.50
C HIS A 203 -11.67 -7.03 -6.79
N SER A 204 -12.51 -6.02 -6.71
CA SER A 204 -12.89 -5.17 -7.85
C SER A 204 -11.98 -3.92 -8.00
N ILE A 205 -11.46 -3.38 -6.89
CA ILE A 205 -10.51 -2.28 -6.90
C ILE A 205 -9.11 -2.78 -7.24
N ALA A 206 -8.41 -2.09 -8.15
CA ALA A 206 -6.98 -2.27 -8.38
C ALA A 206 -6.32 -0.97 -8.82
N TRP A 207 -5.11 -0.75 -8.33
CA TRP A 207 -4.26 0.39 -8.64
C TRP A 207 -2.79 0.00 -8.53
N MET A 208 -1.92 0.77 -9.17
CA MET A 208 -0.48 0.63 -9.05
C MET A 208 0.23 1.98 -9.04
N ALA A 209 1.43 2.03 -8.46
CA ALA A 209 2.32 3.18 -8.53
C ALA A 209 3.75 2.74 -8.84
N VAL A 210 4.40 3.40 -9.79
CA VAL A 210 5.79 3.10 -10.20
C VAL A 210 6.76 3.83 -9.26
N GLY A 211 7.56 3.06 -8.53
CA GLY A 211 8.65 3.57 -7.71
C GLY A 211 9.87 3.94 -8.52
N GLU A 212 10.33 3.01 -9.36
CA GLU A 212 11.47 3.17 -10.28
C GLU A 212 11.19 2.46 -11.59
N GLY A 213 11.79 2.93 -12.68
CA GLY A 213 11.72 2.32 -13.99
C GLY A 213 10.50 2.71 -14.81
N SER A 214 10.21 1.88 -15.82
CA SER A 214 9.08 2.08 -16.74
C SER A 214 8.54 0.75 -17.26
N LEU A 215 7.23 0.72 -17.51
CA LEU A 215 6.51 -0.47 -17.94
C LEU A 215 5.31 -0.10 -18.81
N LYS A 216 4.70 -1.10 -19.43
CA LYS A 216 3.42 -1.03 -20.13
C LYS A 216 2.38 -1.86 -19.40
N ALA A 217 1.21 -1.23 -19.07
CA ALA A 217 0.09 -1.88 -18.39
C ALA A 217 -1.20 -1.03 -18.42
N PRO A 218 -2.11 -1.19 -19.28
CA PRO A 218 -2.11 -1.33 -20.74
C PRO A 218 -1.56 -0.11 -21.47
N ALA A 219 -1.25 0.98 -20.76
CA ALA A 219 -0.54 2.16 -21.27
C ALA A 219 0.89 2.20 -20.74
N SER A 220 1.75 3.03 -21.36
CA SER A 220 3.11 3.24 -20.85
C SER A 220 3.08 4.07 -19.58
N LEU A 221 3.72 3.56 -18.52
CA LEU A 221 3.85 4.15 -17.19
C LEU A 221 5.33 4.19 -16.79
N ARG A 222 5.72 5.20 -16.03
CA ARG A 222 7.11 5.42 -15.59
C ARG A 222 7.19 5.90 -14.16
N THR A 223 8.38 5.95 -13.62
CA THR A 223 8.65 6.46 -12.25
C THR A 223 7.76 7.64 -11.88
N GLY A 224 7.07 7.53 -10.76
CA GLY A 224 6.15 8.52 -10.20
C GLY A 224 4.73 8.49 -10.76
N ASP A 225 4.42 7.66 -11.76
CA ASP A 225 3.04 7.48 -12.23
C ASP A 225 2.25 6.59 -11.26
N LEU A 226 1.03 7.00 -10.95
CA LEU A 226 -0.02 6.15 -10.37
C LEU A 226 -1.10 5.91 -11.42
N ALA A 227 -1.56 4.67 -11.53
CA ALA A 227 -2.66 4.27 -12.40
C ALA A 227 -3.74 3.53 -11.61
N ILE A 228 -5.00 3.92 -11.81
CA ILE A 228 -6.18 3.24 -11.28
C ILE A 228 -6.84 2.52 -12.45
N PHE A 229 -7.13 1.24 -12.24
CA PHE A 229 -7.77 0.41 -13.25
C PHE A 229 -9.29 0.43 -13.09
N GLU A 230 -9.99 0.20 -14.20
CA GLU A 230 -11.42 -0.03 -14.21
C GLU A 230 -11.82 -1.09 -13.18
N GLU A 231 -12.94 -0.90 -12.48
CA GLU A 231 -13.42 -1.89 -11.53
C GLU A 231 -13.73 -3.23 -12.21
N GLY A 232 -13.31 -4.32 -11.60
CA GLY A 232 -13.57 -5.67 -12.13
C GLY A 232 -12.57 -6.71 -11.60
N GLY A 233 -12.85 -7.97 -11.91
CA GLY A 233 -12.03 -9.11 -11.53
C GLY A 233 -11.03 -9.60 -12.59
N GLN A 234 -10.90 -8.88 -13.73
CA GLN A 234 -10.00 -9.31 -14.80
C GLN A 234 -8.55 -9.06 -14.43
N GLY A 235 -7.66 -9.92 -14.95
CA GLY A 235 -6.23 -9.77 -14.79
C GLY A 235 -5.67 -8.53 -15.50
N ILE A 236 -4.49 -8.11 -15.06
CA ILE A 236 -3.76 -6.97 -15.62
C ILE A 236 -2.38 -7.46 -16.07
N ASP A 237 -2.05 -7.20 -17.34
CA ASP A 237 -0.77 -7.58 -17.92
C ASP A 237 0.23 -6.44 -17.81
N PHE A 238 1.43 -6.76 -17.35
CA PHE A 238 2.57 -5.87 -17.21
C PHE A 238 3.72 -6.33 -18.09
N GLU A 239 4.39 -5.38 -18.74
CA GLU A 239 5.62 -5.60 -19.50
C GLU A 239 6.63 -4.53 -19.13
N ALA A 240 7.68 -4.90 -18.40
CA ALA A 240 8.75 -3.98 -18.00
C ALA A 240 9.58 -3.56 -19.20
N GLN A 241 9.78 -2.25 -19.39
CA GLN A 241 10.62 -1.69 -20.45
C GLN A 241 12.08 -1.55 -20.00
N GLU A 242 12.28 -1.43 -18.70
CA GLU A 242 13.55 -1.42 -17.98
C GLU A 242 13.35 -2.09 -16.62
N ASP A 243 14.41 -2.27 -15.84
CA ASP A 243 14.27 -2.77 -14.46
C ASP A 243 13.30 -1.86 -13.70
N THR A 244 12.22 -2.44 -13.21
CA THR A 244 11.08 -1.68 -12.67
C THR A 244 10.68 -2.18 -11.29
N VAL A 245 10.47 -1.24 -10.38
CA VAL A 245 9.90 -1.49 -9.06
C VAL A 245 8.60 -0.71 -8.93
N LEU A 246 7.54 -1.40 -8.56
CA LEU A 246 6.22 -0.81 -8.36
C LEU A 246 5.55 -1.35 -7.09
N VAL A 247 4.55 -0.63 -6.62
CA VAL A 247 3.60 -1.14 -5.63
C VAL A 247 2.23 -1.30 -6.29
N MET A 248 1.47 -2.29 -5.83
CA MET A 248 0.15 -2.59 -6.34
C MET A 248 -0.80 -2.95 -5.22
N GLY A 249 -1.98 -2.32 -5.22
CA GLY A 249 -3.07 -2.61 -4.30
C GLY A 249 -4.29 -3.16 -5.03
N SER A 250 -4.96 -4.13 -4.43
CA SER A 250 -6.29 -4.57 -4.85
C SER A 250 -7.15 -4.94 -3.64
N ALA A 251 -8.46 -4.73 -3.72
CA ALA A 251 -9.35 -4.94 -2.58
C ALA A 251 -10.82 -5.10 -3.00
N VAL A 252 -11.59 -5.62 -2.06
CA VAL A 252 -13.04 -5.40 -1.99
C VAL A 252 -13.26 -3.93 -1.57
N PRO A 253 -14.21 -3.19 -2.18
CA PRO A 253 -14.51 -1.82 -1.78
C PRO A 253 -14.83 -1.68 -0.30
N HIS A 254 -14.27 -0.68 0.37
CA HIS A 254 -14.61 -0.35 1.76
C HIS A 254 -16.00 0.28 1.81
N PRO A 255 -16.97 -0.26 2.56
CA PRO A 255 -18.38 0.13 2.44
C PRO A 255 -18.77 1.39 3.23
N HIS A 256 -17.83 1.95 4.02
CA HIS A 256 -18.12 3.08 4.91
C HIS A 256 -17.65 4.41 4.32
N ASP A 257 -18.28 5.51 4.76
CA ASP A 257 -17.82 6.86 4.49
C ASP A 257 -16.50 7.16 5.21
N LEU A 258 -15.76 8.15 4.72
CA LEU A 258 -14.50 8.60 5.31
C LEU A 258 -14.71 9.93 6.04
N HIS A 259 -14.67 9.91 7.36
CA HIS A 259 -14.68 11.09 8.20
C HIS A 259 -13.25 11.50 8.55
N THR A 260 -12.75 12.53 7.87
CA THR A 260 -11.36 12.98 7.94
C THR A 260 -11.14 14.03 9.02
N GLY A 261 -10.10 13.84 9.83
CA GLY A 261 -9.58 14.80 10.79
C GLY A 261 -8.10 15.13 10.55
N TYR A 262 -7.45 15.67 11.57
CA TYR A 262 -6.02 15.95 11.49
C TYR A 262 -5.20 14.67 11.69
N TYR A 263 -4.65 14.13 10.60
CA TYR A 263 -3.95 12.83 10.56
C TYR A 263 -4.81 11.62 10.97
N SER A 264 -6.13 11.74 10.90
CA SER A 264 -7.09 10.72 11.33
C SER A 264 -8.15 10.51 10.27
N VAL A 265 -8.60 9.27 10.09
CA VAL A 265 -9.75 8.93 9.26
C VAL A 265 -10.54 7.84 9.95
N HIS A 266 -11.84 8.06 10.08
CA HIS A 266 -12.75 7.13 10.73
C HIS A 266 -14.01 6.89 9.89
N THR A 267 -14.80 5.90 10.26
CA THR A 267 -16.05 5.55 9.55
C THR A 267 -17.26 6.37 10.00
N SER A 268 -17.10 7.19 11.04
CA SER A 268 -18.15 8.10 11.54
C SER A 268 -17.56 9.31 12.26
N ALA A 269 -18.32 10.39 12.36
CA ALA A 269 -17.93 11.60 13.10
C ALA A 269 -17.71 11.31 14.59
N GLU A 270 -18.52 10.42 15.19
CA GLU A 270 -18.37 10.02 16.60
C GLU A 270 -17.06 9.25 16.81
N ALA A 271 -16.72 8.32 15.92
CA ALA A 271 -15.47 7.56 15.99
C ALA A 271 -14.25 8.48 15.81
N LEU A 272 -14.34 9.46 14.91
CA LEU A 272 -13.30 10.48 14.71
C LEU A 272 -13.06 11.29 15.98
N GLU A 273 -14.13 11.80 16.63
CA GLU A 273 -14.01 12.56 17.88
C GLU A 273 -13.33 11.72 19.00
N ARG A 274 -13.67 10.44 19.09
CA ARG A 274 -13.06 9.51 20.06
C ARG A 274 -11.58 9.27 19.74
N GLY A 275 -11.23 9.05 18.50
CA GLY A 275 -9.85 8.86 18.07
C GLY A 275 -8.97 10.09 18.32
N GLU A 276 -9.45 11.28 17.97
CA GLU A 276 -8.73 12.53 18.24
C GLU A 276 -8.60 12.83 19.74
N ARG A 277 -9.57 12.42 20.56
CA ARG A 277 -9.44 12.47 22.02
C ARG A 277 -8.30 11.56 22.49
N GLY A 278 -8.24 10.32 22.02
CA GLY A 278 -7.15 9.39 22.33
C GLY A 278 -5.76 9.91 21.93
N ILE A 279 -5.66 10.59 20.76
CA ILE A 279 -4.43 11.30 20.36
C ILE A 279 -4.02 12.34 21.41
N ARG A 280 -4.95 13.18 21.87
CA ARG A 280 -4.67 14.23 22.88
C ARG A 280 -4.26 13.66 24.23
N GLU A 281 -4.93 12.61 24.69
CA GLU A 281 -4.61 11.90 25.93
C GLU A 281 -3.20 11.29 25.86
N ARG A 282 -2.88 10.63 24.75
CA ARG A 282 -1.53 10.08 24.51
C ARG A 282 -0.47 11.17 24.48
N GLN A 283 -0.75 12.31 23.86
CA GLN A 283 0.17 13.47 23.84
C GLN A 283 0.49 13.96 25.26
N GLN A 284 -0.50 14.07 26.12
CA GLN A 284 -0.30 14.49 27.52
C GLN A 284 0.63 13.52 28.26
N LEU A 285 0.43 12.20 28.07
CA LEU A 285 1.32 11.19 28.67
C LEU A 285 2.76 11.31 28.16
N LEU A 286 2.96 11.50 26.86
CA LEU A 286 4.29 11.66 26.26
C LEU A 286 5.01 12.91 26.80
N ARG A 287 4.30 14.02 27.00
CA ARG A 287 4.86 15.24 27.63
C ARG A 287 5.26 14.99 29.07
N GLN A 288 4.43 14.30 29.85
CA GLN A 288 4.76 13.94 31.24
C GLN A 288 6.00 13.04 31.33
N GLN A 289 6.24 12.20 30.32
CA GLN A 289 7.40 11.33 30.19
C GLN A 289 8.64 12.02 29.61
N GLY A 290 8.57 13.30 29.20
CA GLY A 290 9.66 14.02 28.57
C GLY A 290 10.01 13.50 27.16
N ARG A 291 9.05 12.86 26.47
CA ARG A 291 9.21 12.28 25.12
C ARG A 291 8.71 13.21 23.99
N MET A 292 8.16 14.35 24.37
CA MET A 292 7.69 15.45 23.49
C MET A 292 8.08 16.80 24.06
#